data_9e3903e6468f8101a6758def01d699ac
#
_entry.id   9e3903e6468f8101a6758def01d699ac
#
_cell.length_a   1.000
_cell.length_b   1.000
_cell.length_c   1.000
_cell.angle_alpha   90.00
_cell.angle_beta   90.00
_cell.angle_gamma   90.00
#
_symmetry.space_group_name_H-M   'P 1'
#
loop_
_entity.id
_entity.type
_entity.pdbx_description
1 polymer ?
#
loop_
_entity_poly.entity_id
_entity_poly.type
_entity_poly.pdbx_seq_one_letter_code
_entity_poly.pdbx_strand_id
1 'polypeptide(L)'
;TKLTHSNLPTVLLSDNKFVYQPYLRPFDFEKFLSDTQPSWKSLQESLQHWAGATGVDPRVLITTLAILHPRDLPSPEDVKAIANQLSQRFYYYDSRTSFILESYTASTLAIAQQLPELTNWIDWQRQYVAWFEPIASEFDIDSTQPSLATLDTMQWPWRQGYSWVPNGPHAHSGSGFPLSSIDVSYNWPQWGQPTYSVTAAHDGYVTVMSRCQVRVTNPNGWATNYYHMDGIQVGNNQWVTKDTKLGVYASQRSIALCEGGSSTGPHLHFSLLYNGRFQSLQGVRFGPYQIQTGRYSYDNDCRYSWLTDTRNQRKICLFQQVDNPAQ
;
A
#
# COMPACT_ATOMS: atom_id res chain seq x y z
N THR A 1 21.77 -4.70 -16.85
CA THR A 1 22.32 -3.48 -17.49
C THR A 1 23.24 -2.84 -16.48
N LYS A 2 24.52 -2.67 -16.80
CA LYS A 2 25.54 -2.07 -15.92
C LYS A 2 25.21 -0.60 -15.70
N LEU A 3 24.98 -0.19 -14.45
CA LEU A 3 25.00 1.19 -13.97
C LEU A 3 26.47 1.70 -13.99
N THR A 4 27.07 1.81 -15.16
CA THR A 4 28.44 2.28 -15.31
C THR A 4 28.47 3.78 -15.58
N HIS A 5 29.01 4.55 -14.62
CA HIS A 5 29.47 5.93 -14.77
C HIS A 5 28.41 7.02 -15.07
N SER A 6 27.22 6.93 -14.49
CA SER A 6 26.36 8.10 -14.33
C SER A 6 26.79 8.84 -13.04
N ASN A 7 26.83 10.17 -13.08
CA ASN A 7 27.02 11.02 -11.90
C ASN A 7 25.77 10.98 -10.99
N LEU A 8 25.11 9.83 -10.88
CA LEU A 8 23.92 9.65 -10.03
C LEU A 8 24.34 9.87 -8.58
N PRO A 9 23.66 10.75 -7.83
CA PRO A 9 23.96 10.93 -6.42
C PRO A 9 23.59 9.66 -5.63
N THR A 10 24.32 9.37 -4.57
CA THR A 10 24.02 8.23 -3.69
C THR A 10 22.65 8.35 -3.04
N VAL A 11 22.22 9.59 -2.77
CA VAL A 11 20.89 9.94 -2.26
C VAL A 11 20.28 11.03 -3.14
N LEU A 12 19.48 10.62 -4.12
CA LEU A 12 18.63 11.54 -4.88
C LEU A 12 17.40 11.95 -4.06
N LEU A 13 16.85 10.97 -3.32
CA LEU A 13 15.76 11.12 -2.38
C LEU A 13 15.98 10.13 -1.23
N SER A 14 15.63 10.48 0.01
CA SER A 14 15.61 9.52 1.11
C SER A 14 14.45 8.55 0.98
N ASP A 15 14.62 7.31 1.46
CA ASP A 15 13.56 6.29 1.41
C ASP A 15 12.32 6.70 2.18
N ASN A 16 12.47 7.46 3.26
CA ASN A 16 11.35 7.99 4.03
C ASN A 16 10.53 9.05 3.27
N LYS A 17 11.15 9.80 2.36
CA LYS A 17 10.45 10.73 1.46
C LYS A 17 9.79 10.03 0.27
N PHE A 18 10.27 8.85 -0.09
CA PHE A 18 9.71 8.04 -1.17
C PHE A 18 8.39 7.39 -0.79
N VAL A 19 8.26 6.93 0.47
CA VAL A 19 7.07 6.21 0.93
C VAL A 19 5.96 7.16 1.35
N TYR A 20 4.71 6.82 0.99
CA TYR A 20 3.54 7.64 1.28
C TYR A 20 3.05 7.47 2.71
N GLN A 21 3.15 8.55 3.47
CA GLN A 21 2.75 8.66 4.86
C GLN A 21 1.69 9.78 5.03
N PRO A 22 0.44 9.58 4.62
CA PRO A 22 -0.56 10.64 4.55
C PRO A 22 -0.86 11.31 5.88
N TYR A 23 -0.71 10.59 7.00
CA TYR A 23 -0.91 11.16 8.34
C TYR A 23 0.22 12.10 8.75
N LEU A 24 1.49 11.72 8.50
CA LEU A 24 2.66 12.51 8.92
C LEU A 24 3.04 13.61 7.90
N ARG A 25 2.85 13.31 6.62
CA ARG A 25 3.17 14.22 5.51
C ARG A 25 1.98 14.28 4.56
N PRO A 26 0.90 14.93 4.96
CA PRO A 26 -0.29 15.06 4.13
C PRO A 26 0.06 15.76 2.81
N PHE A 27 -0.66 15.39 1.75
CA PHE A 27 -0.55 16.02 0.45
C PHE A 27 -1.93 16.48 -0.01
N ASP A 28 -2.06 17.77 -0.25
CA ASP A 28 -3.29 18.37 -0.76
C ASP A 28 -3.30 18.31 -2.29
N PHE A 29 -3.88 17.24 -2.81
CA PHE A 29 -3.99 17.02 -4.26
C PHE A 29 -4.78 18.12 -4.94
N GLU A 30 -5.91 18.54 -4.38
CA GLU A 30 -6.79 19.54 -4.99
C GLU A 30 -6.05 20.88 -5.12
N LYS A 31 -5.43 21.33 -4.05
CA LYS A 31 -4.67 22.58 -4.05
C LYS A 31 -3.50 22.50 -5.02
N PHE A 32 -2.67 21.45 -4.94
CA PHE A 32 -1.50 21.31 -5.81
C PHE A 32 -1.88 21.29 -7.29
N LEU A 33 -2.85 20.46 -7.66
CA LEU A 33 -3.29 20.35 -9.05
C LEU A 33 -3.92 21.66 -9.53
N SER A 34 -4.68 22.36 -8.68
CA SER A 34 -5.26 23.65 -9.06
C SER A 34 -4.22 24.72 -9.33
N ASP A 35 -3.20 24.79 -8.48
CA ASP A 35 -2.21 25.86 -8.52
C ASP A 35 -1.06 25.57 -9.51
N THR A 36 -0.68 24.29 -9.68
CA THR A 36 0.56 23.91 -10.35
C THR A 36 0.32 23.10 -11.63
N GLN A 37 -0.66 22.21 -11.64
CA GLN A 37 -0.96 21.30 -12.75
C GLN A 37 -2.47 21.23 -13.08
N PRO A 38 -3.11 22.36 -13.44
CA PRO A 38 -4.56 22.39 -13.61
C PRO A 38 -5.10 21.45 -14.69
N SER A 39 -4.29 21.12 -15.71
CA SER A 39 -4.63 20.13 -16.74
C SER A 39 -4.74 18.69 -16.19
N TRP A 40 -4.15 18.40 -15.04
CA TRP A 40 -4.17 17.07 -14.41
C TRP A 40 -5.28 16.87 -13.39
N LYS A 41 -6.20 17.84 -13.23
CA LYS A 41 -7.30 17.72 -12.26
C LYS A 41 -8.15 16.47 -12.44
N SER A 42 -8.37 16.04 -13.67
CA SER A 42 -9.10 14.80 -13.98
C SER A 42 -8.42 13.53 -13.49
N LEU A 43 -7.13 13.60 -13.18
CA LEU A 43 -6.33 12.47 -12.68
C LEU A 43 -6.25 12.44 -11.15
N GLN A 44 -6.88 13.38 -10.44
CA GLN A 44 -6.73 13.50 -8.98
C GLN A 44 -7.03 12.19 -8.26
N GLU A 45 -8.18 11.56 -8.52
CA GLU A 45 -8.55 10.31 -7.87
C GLU A 45 -7.56 9.19 -8.20
N SER A 46 -7.13 9.09 -9.47
CA SER A 46 -6.16 8.08 -9.91
C SER A 46 -4.80 8.25 -9.23
N LEU A 47 -4.28 9.47 -9.16
CA LEU A 47 -3.03 9.80 -8.47
C LEU A 47 -3.10 9.44 -6.97
N GLN A 48 -4.18 9.82 -6.32
CA GLN A 48 -4.41 9.56 -4.90
C GLN A 48 -4.55 8.06 -4.61
N HIS A 49 -5.35 7.37 -5.44
CA HIS A 49 -5.55 5.92 -5.35
C HIS A 49 -4.23 5.15 -5.49
N TRP A 50 -3.49 5.40 -6.57
CA TRP A 50 -2.28 4.64 -6.85
C TRP A 50 -1.12 4.99 -5.92
N ALA A 51 -1.02 6.23 -5.42
CA ALA A 51 -0.11 6.55 -4.33
C ALA A 51 -0.43 5.73 -3.07
N GLY A 52 -1.72 5.61 -2.72
CA GLY A 52 -2.18 4.79 -1.60
C GLY A 52 -1.96 3.28 -1.82
N ALA A 53 -2.32 2.76 -3.00
CA ALA A 53 -2.23 1.34 -3.32
C ALA A 53 -0.78 0.83 -3.40
N THR A 54 0.14 1.67 -3.85
CA THR A 54 1.55 1.31 -4.06
C THR A 54 2.50 1.78 -2.97
N GLY A 55 2.04 2.68 -2.08
CA GLY A 55 2.87 3.28 -1.04
C GLY A 55 3.89 4.30 -1.55
N VAL A 56 3.81 4.71 -2.82
CA VAL A 56 4.67 5.75 -3.40
C VAL A 56 4.13 7.13 -3.04
N ASP A 57 4.99 8.00 -2.48
CA ASP A 57 4.58 9.37 -2.14
C ASP A 57 4.08 10.12 -3.39
N PRO A 58 2.94 10.84 -3.30
CA PRO A 58 2.37 11.58 -4.43
C PRO A 58 3.37 12.51 -5.12
N ARG A 59 4.26 13.13 -4.37
CA ARG A 59 5.28 14.05 -4.90
C ARG A 59 6.25 13.33 -5.83
N VAL A 60 6.65 12.13 -5.47
CA VAL A 60 7.51 11.26 -6.30
C VAL A 60 6.77 10.82 -7.56
N LEU A 61 5.54 10.36 -7.42
CA LEU A 61 4.72 9.89 -8.53
C LEU A 61 4.46 11.01 -9.54
N ILE A 62 4.01 12.18 -9.07
CA ILE A 62 3.69 13.34 -9.91
C ILE A 62 4.95 13.87 -10.63
N THR A 63 6.08 13.99 -9.91
CA THR A 63 7.35 14.44 -10.54
C THR A 63 7.79 13.46 -11.62
N THR A 64 7.72 12.16 -11.35
CA THR A 64 8.14 11.13 -12.31
C THR A 64 7.24 11.16 -13.56
N LEU A 65 5.94 11.26 -13.38
CA LEU A 65 4.99 11.40 -14.49
C LEU A 65 5.28 12.66 -15.33
N ALA A 66 5.59 13.78 -14.70
CA ALA A 66 5.89 15.03 -15.43
C ALA A 66 7.17 14.94 -16.27
N ILE A 67 8.18 14.22 -15.80
CA ILE A 67 9.40 13.97 -16.60
C ILE A 67 9.13 13.03 -17.77
N LEU A 68 8.26 12.04 -17.58
CA LEU A 68 7.90 11.07 -18.63
C LEU A 68 6.93 11.64 -19.66
N HIS A 69 6.08 12.58 -19.26
CA HIS A 69 5.05 13.22 -20.08
C HIS A 69 5.22 14.75 -20.12
N PRO A 70 6.34 15.28 -20.67
CA PRO A 70 6.66 16.71 -20.56
C PRO A 70 5.73 17.61 -21.38
N ARG A 71 4.95 17.07 -22.31
CA ARG A 71 4.04 17.81 -23.20
C ARG A 71 2.62 17.26 -23.21
N ASP A 72 2.43 16.03 -22.74
CA ASP A 72 1.17 15.31 -22.85
C ASP A 72 0.54 15.12 -21.46
N LEU A 73 -0.79 15.01 -21.42
CA LEU A 73 -1.50 14.60 -20.24
C LEU A 73 -1.32 13.08 -20.04
N PRO A 74 -0.78 12.61 -18.89
CA PRO A 74 -0.75 11.18 -18.59
C PRO A 74 -2.16 10.59 -18.59
N SER A 75 -2.29 9.34 -19.00
CA SER A 75 -3.53 8.59 -18.83
C SER A 75 -3.63 7.99 -17.40
N PRO A 76 -4.83 7.58 -16.92
CA PRO A 76 -4.95 6.82 -15.69
C PRO A 76 -4.12 5.52 -15.68
N GLU A 77 -3.96 4.89 -16.85
CA GLU A 77 -3.12 3.71 -17.03
C GLU A 77 -1.64 4.03 -16.84
N ASP A 78 -1.16 5.20 -17.28
CA ASP A 78 0.22 5.66 -17.03
C ASP A 78 0.44 5.88 -15.53
N VAL A 79 -0.50 6.54 -14.85
CA VAL A 79 -0.45 6.75 -13.39
C VAL A 79 -0.29 5.40 -12.67
N LYS A 80 -1.15 4.43 -13.00
CA LYS A 80 -1.10 3.07 -12.46
C LYS A 80 0.23 2.38 -12.76
N ALA A 81 0.66 2.40 -14.02
CA ALA A 81 1.87 1.69 -14.46
C ALA A 81 3.11 2.25 -13.76
N ILE A 82 3.27 3.56 -13.71
CA ILE A 82 4.42 4.22 -13.11
C ILE A 82 4.44 4.01 -11.59
N ALA A 83 3.31 4.15 -10.90
CA ALA A 83 3.21 3.90 -9.47
C ALA A 83 3.63 2.47 -9.10
N ASN A 84 3.12 1.47 -9.84
CA ASN A 84 3.47 0.06 -9.62
C ASN A 84 4.96 -0.22 -9.91
N GLN A 85 5.52 0.32 -10.99
CA GLN A 85 6.92 0.12 -11.35
C GLN A 85 7.87 0.76 -10.32
N LEU A 86 7.58 1.99 -9.86
CA LEU A 86 8.34 2.64 -8.80
C LEU A 86 8.32 1.81 -7.52
N SER A 87 7.14 1.36 -7.10
CA SER A 87 6.97 0.53 -5.90
C SER A 87 7.71 -0.80 -6.01
N GLN A 88 7.54 -1.54 -7.11
CA GLN A 88 8.21 -2.82 -7.32
C GLN A 88 9.74 -2.68 -7.29
N ARG A 89 10.29 -1.63 -7.91
CA ARG A 89 11.73 -1.36 -7.89
C ARG A 89 12.20 -0.97 -6.49
N PHE A 90 11.44 -0.12 -5.79
CA PHE A 90 11.76 0.27 -4.43
C PHE A 90 11.91 -0.96 -3.53
N TYR A 91 10.89 -1.83 -3.46
CA TYR A 91 10.94 -3.03 -2.62
C TYR A 91 11.95 -4.07 -3.10
N TYR A 92 12.24 -4.11 -4.40
CA TYR A 92 13.33 -4.94 -4.93
C TYR A 92 14.68 -4.51 -4.36
N TYR A 93 14.96 -3.21 -4.28
CA TYR A 93 16.22 -2.69 -3.73
C TYR A 93 16.23 -2.66 -2.21
N ASP A 94 15.14 -2.29 -1.56
CA ASP A 94 14.99 -2.24 -0.11
C ASP A 94 15.21 -3.61 0.56
N SER A 95 14.84 -4.71 -0.13
CA SER A 95 15.04 -6.08 0.38
C SER A 95 16.45 -6.65 0.17
N ARG A 96 17.34 -5.95 -0.53
CA ARG A 96 18.67 -6.46 -0.93
C ARG A 96 19.80 -5.70 -0.28
N THR A 97 20.41 -6.29 0.72
CA THR A 97 21.72 -5.89 1.25
C THR A 97 22.82 -6.50 0.37
N SER A 98 23.12 -5.93 -0.80
CA SER A 98 24.26 -6.38 -1.62
C SER A 98 25.26 -5.25 -1.80
N PHE A 99 26.54 -5.61 -1.90
CA PHE A 99 27.73 -4.73 -1.95
C PHE A 99 27.66 -3.59 -2.99
N ILE A 100 26.82 -3.71 -4.02
CA ILE A 100 26.60 -2.67 -5.04
C ILE A 100 25.55 -1.64 -4.58
N LEU A 101 24.69 -2.00 -3.61
CA LEU A 101 23.58 -1.19 -3.12
C LEU A 101 23.93 -0.40 -1.84
N GLU A 102 25.06 -0.68 -1.22
CA GLU A 102 25.52 0.04 -0.01
C GLU A 102 25.77 1.54 -0.25
N SER A 103 25.86 1.96 -1.52
CA SER A 103 26.13 3.34 -1.89
C SER A 103 24.87 4.15 -2.24
N TYR A 104 23.72 3.52 -2.55
CA TYR A 104 22.53 4.21 -3.01
C TYR A 104 21.30 3.86 -2.18
N THR A 105 20.40 4.83 -1.95
CA THR A 105 19.07 4.55 -1.37
C THR A 105 18.23 3.75 -2.36
N ALA A 106 17.30 2.92 -1.85
CA ALA A 106 16.37 2.16 -2.69
C ALA A 106 15.50 3.09 -3.55
N SER A 107 15.08 4.22 -3.00
CA SER A 107 14.35 5.29 -3.69
C SER A 107 15.14 5.88 -4.84
N THR A 108 16.44 6.16 -4.66
CA THR A 108 17.32 6.67 -5.73
C THR A 108 17.34 5.73 -6.92
N LEU A 109 17.57 4.44 -6.67
CA LEU A 109 17.61 3.43 -7.72
C LEU A 109 16.25 3.22 -8.39
N ALA A 110 15.17 3.23 -7.62
CA ALA A 110 13.81 3.09 -8.15
C ALA A 110 13.46 4.24 -9.09
N ILE A 111 13.77 5.48 -8.69
CA ILE A 111 13.53 6.68 -9.52
C ILE A 111 14.42 6.66 -10.76
N ALA A 112 15.74 6.49 -10.61
CA ALA A 112 16.68 6.54 -11.72
C ALA A 112 16.38 5.51 -12.81
N GLN A 113 15.94 4.31 -12.44
CA GLN A 113 15.56 3.27 -13.40
C GLN A 113 14.19 3.48 -14.05
N GLN A 114 13.38 4.39 -13.50
CA GLN A 114 12.10 4.74 -14.11
C GLN A 114 12.28 5.75 -15.24
N LEU A 115 13.34 6.55 -15.18
CA LEU A 115 13.59 7.62 -16.15
C LEU A 115 14.14 7.06 -17.47
N PRO A 116 13.83 7.70 -18.63
CA PRO A 116 14.23 7.22 -19.96
C PRO A 116 15.76 7.13 -20.11
N GLU A 117 16.47 8.10 -19.53
CA GLU A 117 17.92 8.15 -19.50
C GLU A 117 18.42 8.37 -18.08
N LEU A 118 19.57 7.81 -17.75
CA LEU A 118 20.16 7.96 -16.42
C LEU A 118 20.46 9.42 -16.06
N THR A 119 20.69 10.29 -17.03
CA THR A 119 20.95 11.72 -16.84
C THR A 119 19.69 12.52 -16.48
N ASN A 120 18.50 12.01 -16.75
CA ASN A 120 17.24 12.70 -16.44
C ASN A 120 16.97 12.86 -14.93
N TRP A 121 17.78 12.23 -14.06
CA TRP A 121 17.67 12.46 -12.61
C TRP A 121 17.89 13.94 -12.25
N ILE A 122 18.72 14.68 -13.02
CA ILE A 122 18.97 16.11 -12.77
C ILE A 122 17.68 16.91 -13.00
N ASP A 123 16.97 16.63 -14.09
CA ASP A 123 15.69 17.29 -14.38
C ASP A 123 14.60 16.87 -13.39
N TRP A 124 14.58 15.59 -13.01
CA TRP A 124 13.68 15.09 -11.99
C TRP A 124 13.91 15.79 -10.64
N GLN A 125 15.16 15.90 -10.19
CA GLN A 125 15.51 16.57 -8.94
C GLN A 125 15.13 18.06 -8.98
N ARG A 126 15.47 18.75 -10.08
CA ARG A 126 15.11 20.15 -10.28
C ARG A 126 13.60 20.35 -10.21
N GLN A 127 12.85 19.48 -10.86
CA GLN A 127 11.39 19.57 -10.88
C GLN A 127 10.79 19.27 -9.51
N TYR A 128 11.29 18.25 -8.81
CA TYR A 128 10.84 17.90 -7.46
C TYR A 128 11.08 19.05 -6.50
N VAL A 129 12.29 19.61 -6.51
CA VAL A 129 12.67 20.76 -5.66
C VAL A 129 11.83 22.01 -5.98
N ALA A 130 11.60 22.29 -7.27
CA ALA A 130 10.80 23.43 -7.68
C ALA A 130 9.33 23.37 -7.21
N TRP A 131 8.76 22.17 -7.09
CA TRP A 131 7.38 22.01 -6.68
C TRP A 131 7.18 21.77 -5.18
N PHE A 132 8.13 21.14 -4.50
CA PHE A 132 7.91 20.59 -3.17
C PHE A 132 8.92 21.02 -2.12
N GLU A 133 10.00 21.71 -2.49
CA GLU A 133 10.93 22.31 -1.54
C GLU A 133 10.64 23.81 -1.32
N PRO A 134 10.97 24.35 -0.12
CA PRO A 134 11.70 23.68 0.94
C PRO A 134 10.75 23.03 1.97
N ILE A 135 10.35 21.83 1.76
CA ILE A 135 9.83 21.07 2.88
C ILE A 135 11.06 20.60 3.64
N ALA A 136 11.32 21.31 4.74
CA ALA A 136 12.44 21.09 5.62
C ALA A 136 12.69 19.58 5.85
N SER A 137 13.96 19.25 5.91
CA SER A 137 14.57 17.96 6.17
C SER A 137 14.20 17.32 7.53
N GLU A 138 13.07 17.59 8.13
CA GLU A 138 12.88 17.49 9.57
C GLU A 138 12.21 16.23 10.11
N PHE A 139 11.92 15.23 9.32
CA PHE A 139 11.47 13.95 9.90
C PHE A 139 12.17 12.77 9.23
N ASP A 140 13.44 12.56 9.53
CA ASP A 140 14.00 11.23 9.54
C ASP A 140 13.31 10.46 10.69
N ILE A 141 12.16 9.87 10.38
CA ILE A 141 11.52 8.92 11.29
C ILE A 141 12.50 7.76 11.39
N ASP A 142 13.04 7.58 12.59
CA ASP A 142 13.93 6.50 12.94
C ASP A 142 13.39 5.19 12.35
N SER A 143 14.20 4.54 11.50
CA SER A 143 13.89 3.27 10.86
C SER A 143 14.04 2.08 11.82
N THR A 144 13.70 2.28 13.11
CA THR A 144 13.66 1.19 14.08
C THR A 144 12.75 0.10 13.56
N GLN A 145 13.25 -1.13 13.53
CA GLN A 145 12.47 -2.29 13.15
C GLN A 145 11.19 -2.34 13.99
N PRO A 146 10.02 -2.53 13.36
CA PRO A 146 8.76 -2.51 14.06
C PRO A 146 8.71 -3.60 15.14
N SER A 147 8.37 -3.23 16.37
CA SER A 147 8.06 -4.21 17.39
C SER A 147 6.77 -4.94 17.03
N LEU A 148 6.84 -6.25 16.82
CA LEU A 148 5.64 -7.07 16.59
C LEU A 148 4.67 -7.05 17.77
N ALA A 149 5.14 -6.74 18.98
CA ALA A 149 4.29 -6.59 20.17
C ALA A 149 3.20 -5.52 20.01
N THR A 150 3.42 -4.51 19.18
CA THR A 150 2.42 -3.46 18.89
C THR A 150 1.28 -3.97 17.99
N LEU A 151 1.48 -5.08 17.27
CA LEU A 151 0.48 -5.71 16.42
C LEU A 151 -0.50 -6.62 17.17
N ASP A 152 -0.18 -6.97 18.42
CA ASP A 152 -0.96 -7.95 19.21
C ASP A 152 -2.40 -7.51 19.50
N THR A 153 -2.73 -6.25 19.22
CA THR A 153 -4.08 -5.69 19.41
C THR A 153 -4.91 -5.63 18.13
N MET A 154 -4.33 -5.94 16.97
CA MET A 154 -5.08 -5.91 15.69
C MET A 154 -6.03 -7.09 15.59
N GLN A 155 -7.17 -6.84 14.94
CA GLN A 155 -8.15 -7.86 14.57
C GLN A 155 -8.21 -8.06 13.06
N TRP A 156 -8.93 -9.08 12.62
CA TRP A 156 -9.31 -9.23 11.22
C TRP A 156 -10.20 -8.06 10.75
N PRO A 157 -10.17 -7.68 9.45
CA PRO A 157 -10.88 -6.53 8.90
C PRO A 157 -12.37 -6.77 8.67
N TRP A 158 -13.00 -7.61 9.46
CA TRP A 158 -14.45 -7.83 9.47
C TRP A 158 -14.99 -7.82 10.88
N ARG A 159 -16.29 -7.67 10.98
CA ARG A 159 -16.99 -7.47 12.24
C ARG A 159 -16.73 -8.62 13.22
N GLN A 160 -16.53 -8.28 14.47
CA GLN A 160 -16.42 -9.24 15.56
C GLN A 160 -17.64 -10.15 15.66
N GLY A 161 -17.42 -11.41 16.00
CA GLY A 161 -18.46 -12.46 16.07
C GLY A 161 -18.76 -13.16 14.74
N TYR A 162 -18.13 -12.77 13.63
CA TYR A 162 -18.30 -13.40 12.31
C TYR A 162 -17.04 -14.14 11.89
N SER A 163 -17.22 -15.07 10.95
CA SER A 163 -16.11 -15.84 10.38
C SER A 163 -16.02 -15.60 8.87
N TRP A 164 -14.81 -15.29 8.38
CA TRP A 164 -14.53 -15.13 6.96
C TRP A 164 -13.43 -16.09 6.51
N VAL A 165 -13.15 -16.11 5.22
CA VAL A 165 -12.24 -17.04 4.54
C VAL A 165 -11.08 -16.25 3.92
N PRO A 166 -9.85 -16.38 4.45
CA PRO A 166 -8.66 -15.79 3.85
C PRO A 166 -8.09 -16.66 2.74
N ASN A 167 -7.43 -16.03 1.75
CA ASN A 167 -6.58 -16.69 0.76
C ASN A 167 -5.09 -16.64 1.18
N GLY A 168 -4.18 -16.91 0.22
CA GLY A 168 -2.72 -16.84 0.44
C GLY A 168 -2.18 -15.43 0.53
N PRO A 169 -1.28 -15.16 1.48
CA PRO A 169 -0.55 -13.92 1.53
C PRO A 169 0.17 -13.63 0.20
N HIS A 170 0.19 -12.35 -0.18
CA HIS A 170 0.77 -11.90 -1.45
C HIS A 170 1.31 -10.47 -1.32
N ALA A 171 2.06 -10.01 -2.32
CA ALA A 171 2.50 -8.62 -2.35
C ALA A 171 1.31 -7.70 -2.64
N HIS A 172 1.36 -6.47 -2.13
CA HIS A 172 0.34 -5.44 -2.34
C HIS A 172 0.02 -5.19 -3.83
N SER A 173 0.99 -5.43 -4.71
CA SER A 173 0.83 -5.34 -6.18
C SER A 173 0.38 -6.66 -6.84
N GLY A 174 0.08 -7.70 -6.06
CA GLY A 174 -0.31 -9.02 -6.54
C GLY A 174 0.86 -9.97 -6.84
N SER A 175 2.09 -9.46 -7.00
CA SER A 175 3.27 -10.29 -7.27
C SER A 175 4.53 -9.70 -6.65
N GLY A 176 5.53 -10.55 -6.34
CA GLY A 176 6.78 -10.14 -5.72
C GLY A 176 6.72 -10.12 -4.20
N PHE A 177 7.51 -9.26 -3.58
CA PHE A 177 7.67 -9.12 -2.14
C PHE A 177 7.63 -7.64 -1.72
N PRO A 178 7.35 -7.33 -0.44
CA PRO A 178 7.01 -8.26 0.66
C PRO A 178 5.62 -8.88 0.49
N LEU A 179 5.37 -10.06 1.09
CA LEU A 179 4.04 -10.68 1.18
C LEU A 179 3.23 -9.96 2.26
N SER A 180 2.77 -8.78 1.92
CA SER A 180 2.22 -7.77 2.84
C SER A 180 0.70 -7.72 2.87
N SER A 181 0.06 -8.49 2.01
CA SER A 181 -1.38 -8.43 1.78
C SER A 181 -2.01 -9.81 1.85
N ILE A 182 -3.30 -9.84 2.14
CA ILE A 182 -4.13 -11.03 2.13
C ILE A 182 -5.52 -10.65 1.66
N ASP A 183 -6.11 -11.41 0.76
CA ASP A 183 -7.51 -11.21 0.39
C ASP A 183 -8.40 -12.00 1.31
N VAL A 184 -9.50 -11.39 1.72
CA VAL A 184 -10.48 -11.99 2.61
C VAL A 184 -11.90 -11.78 2.10
N SER A 185 -12.72 -12.80 2.22
CA SER A 185 -14.13 -12.75 1.83
C SER A 185 -14.97 -13.59 2.78
N TYR A 186 -16.24 -13.23 2.92
CA TYR A 186 -17.15 -14.03 3.74
C TYR A 186 -17.31 -15.45 3.17
N ASN A 187 -17.49 -15.58 1.85
CA ASN A 187 -17.75 -16.86 1.19
C ASN A 187 -17.28 -16.92 -0.27
N TRP A 188 -16.43 -15.99 -0.71
CA TRP A 188 -15.93 -15.89 -2.10
C TRP A 188 -17.07 -15.88 -3.14
N PRO A 189 -18.00 -14.93 -3.08
CA PRO A 189 -19.16 -14.91 -3.95
C PRO A 189 -18.78 -14.55 -5.39
N GLN A 190 -19.68 -14.78 -6.32
CA GLN A 190 -19.57 -14.24 -7.68
C GLN A 190 -19.96 -12.76 -7.71
N TRP A 191 -19.53 -12.05 -8.76
CA TRP A 191 -19.93 -10.66 -8.99
C TRP A 191 -21.44 -10.51 -8.99
N GLY A 192 -21.95 -9.46 -8.37
CA GLY A 192 -23.36 -9.20 -8.20
C GLY A 192 -24.03 -9.86 -6.98
N GLN A 193 -23.31 -10.71 -6.27
CA GLN A 193 -23.81 -11.34 -5.04
C GLN A 193 -23.63 -10.43 -3.82
N PRO A 194 -24.38 -10.65 -2.73
CA PRO A 194 -24.26 -9.88 -1.50
C PRO A 194 -22.84 -9.90 -0.92
N THR A 195 -22.42 -8.74 -0.40
CA THR A 195 -21.14 -8.53 0.28
C THR A 195 -21.36 -8.00 1.69
N TYR A 196 -20.31 -7.95 2.50
CA TYR A 196 -20.45 -7.75 3.94
C TYR A 196 -19.54 -6.65 4.47
N SER A 197 -19.80 -6.23 5.71
CA SER A 197 -19.13 -5.10 6.34
C SER A 197 -17.65 -5.33 6.56
N VAL A 198 -16.87 -4.41 6.06
CA VAL A 198 -15.45 -4.24 6.36
C VAL A 198 -15.31 -3.31 7.56
N THR A 199 -14.49 -3.70 8.53
CA THR A 199 -14.27 -2.93 9.75
C THR A 199 -12.78 -2.60 9.96
N ALA A 200 -12.50 -1.56 10.73
CA ALA A 200 -11.14 -1.18 11.10
C ALA A 200 -10.47 -2.31 11.92
N ALA A 201 -9.28 -2.73 11.49
CA ALA A 201 -8.50 -3.76 12.19
C ALA A 201 -7.86 -3.25 13.49
N HIS A 202 -7.70 -1.94 13.62
CA HIS A 202 -7.13 -1.24 14.76
C HIS A 202 -7.64 0.21 14.83
N ASP A 203 -7.34 0.88 15.93
CA ASP A 203 -7.62 2.31 16.10
C ASP A 203 -6.71 3.15 15.21
N GLY A 204 -7.21 4.25 14.67
CA GLY A 204 -6.39 5.16 13.88
C GLY A 204 -7.16 6.23 13.12
N TYR A 205 -6.41 7.08 12.43
CA TYR A 205 -6.95 8.10 11.54
C TYR A 205 -7.17 7.56 10.13
N VAL A 206 -8.31 7.89 9.57
CA VAL A 206 -8.71 7.49 8.22
C VAL A 206 -8.07 8.41 7.17
N THR A 207 -7.60 7.81 6.09
CA THR A 207 -7.34 8.50 4.82
C THR A 207 -8.13 7.78 3.72
N VAL A 208 -9.04 8.50 3.07
CA VAL A 208 -9.77 7.99 1.90
C VAL A 208 -8.89 8.20 0.68
N MET A 209 -8.41 7.12 0.07
CA MET A 209 -7.52 7.15 -1.09
C MET A 209 -8.28 7.25 -2.41
N SER A 210 -9.49 6.69 -2.47
CA SER A 210 -10.42 6.76 -3.60
C SER A 210 -11.80 6.27 -3.14
N ARG A 211 -12.77 6.29 -4.03
CA ARG A 211 -14.11 5.72 -3.74
C ARG A 211 -14.10 4.21 -3.44
N CYS A 212 -12.98 3.49 -3.70
CA CYS A 212 -12.86 2.06 -3.44
C CYS A 212 -11.66 1.68 -2.52
N GLN A 213 -10.99 2.66 -1.91
CA GLN A 213 -9.82 2.40 -1.06
C GLN A 213 -9.75 3.34 0.14
N VAL A 214 -9.48 2.75 1.30
CA VAL A 214 -9.26 3.45 2.59
C VAL A 214 -7.97 2.96 3.23
N ARG A 215 -7.27 3.85 3.93
CA ARG A 215 -6.19 3.54 4.87
C ARG A 215 -6.59 3.97 6.27
N VAL A 216 -6.31 3.14 7.26
CA VAL A 216 -6.35 3.51 8.68
C VAL A 216 -4.92 3.55 9.18
N THR A 217 -4.49 4.67 9.77
CA THR A 217 -3.12 4.87 10.28
C THR A 217 -3.16 5.17 11.77
N ASN A 218 -2.48 4.35 12.57
CA ASN A 218 -2.26 4.62 13.97
C ASN A 218 -1.03 5.53 14.15
N PRO A 219 -1.03 6.51 15.08
CA PRO A 219 0.13 7.38 15.34
C PRO A 219 1.44 6.65 15.70
N ASN A 220 1.36 5.39 16.11
CA ASN A 220 2.55 4.56 16.37
C ASN A 220 3.26 4.05 15.10
N GLY A 221 2.81 4.46 13.91
CA GLY A 221 3.38 4.11 12.62
C GLY A 221 2.71 2.95 11.90
N TRP A 222 1.93 2.10 12.60
CA TRP A 222 1.20 1.02 11.95
C TRP A 222 0.02 1.54 11.15
N ALA A 223 -0.20 0.95 9.99
CA ALA A 223 -1.34 1.25 9.14
C ALA A 223 -1.85 0.01 8.41
N THR A 224 -3.13 0.04 8.05
CA THR A 224 -3.77 -0.99 7.22
C THR A 224 -4.49 -0.36 6.04
N ASN A 225 -4.34 -0.97 4.85
CA ASN A 225 -5.06 -0.60 3.64
C ASN A 225 -6.23 -1.56 3.41
N TYR A 226 -7.33 -0.99 2.94
CA TYR A 226 -8.57 -1.69 2.59
C TYR A 226 -8.92 -1.30 1.16
N TYR A 227 -8.80 -2.23 0.23
CA TYR A 227 -9.07 -2.00 -1.19
C TYR A 227 -10.15 -2.96 -1.71
N HIS A 228 -10.74 -2.66 -2.85
CA HIS A 228 -11.96 -3.25 -3.40
C HIS A 228 -13.21 -2.95 -2.57
N MET A 229 -13.24 -1.77 -1.98
CA MET A 229 -14.35 -1.29 -1.13
C MET A 229 -15.50 -0.71 -1.94
N ASP A 230 -16.67 -0.66 -1.30
CA ASP A 230 -17.87 0.08 -1.71
C ASP A 230 -18.54 0.72 -0.49
N GLY A 231 -19.31 1.77 -0.74
CA GLY A 231 -20.10 2.42 0.30
C GLY A 231 -19.25 2.86 1.50
N ILE A 232 -18.10 3.50 1.27
CA ILE A 232 -17.24 4.03 2.32
C ILE A 232 -18.01 5.02 3.17
N GLN A 233 -18.04 4.81 4.50
CA GLN A 233 -18.84 5.55 5.47
C GLN A 233 -18.00 6.44 6.40
N VAL A 234 -16.71 6.53 6.14
CA VAL A 234 -15.75 7.29 6.95
C VAL A 234 -15.08 8.37 6.09
N GLY A 235 -14.61 9.45 6.73
CA GLY A 235 -13.99 10.58 6.04
C GLY A 235 -12.51 10.76 6.40
N ASN A 236 -11.82 11.60 5.62
CA ASN A 236 -10.43 11.97 5.88
C ASN A 236 -10.25 12.56 7.27
N ASN A 237 -9.16 12.19 7.95
CA ASN A 237 -8.80 12.61 9.30
C ASN A 237 -9.81 12.22 10.39
N GLN A 238 -10.80 11.38 10.09
CA GLN A 238 -11.68 10.81 11.10
C GLN A 238 -10.91 9.78 11.92
N TRP A 239 -10.99 9.89 13.26
CA TRP A 239 -10.54 8.81 14.14
C TRP A 239 -11.58 7.70 14.16
N VAL A 240 -11.13 6.47 13.97
CA VAL A 240 -11.94 5.26 14.11
C VAL A 240 -11.31 4.35 15.17
N THR A 241 -12.14 3.61 15.86
CA THR A 241 -11.70 2.55 16.76
C THR A 241 -11.80 1.19 16.05
N LYS A 242 -11.08 0.23 16.57
CA LYS A 242 -11.19 -1.17 16.15
C LYS A 242 -12.67 -1.60 16.07
N ASP A 243 -13.02 -2.38 15.04
CA ASP A 243 -14.37 -2.82 14.69
C ASP A 243 -15.32 -1.72 14.16
N THR A 244 -14.88 -0.46 14.05
CA THR A 244 -15.69 0.58 13.37
C THR A 244 -15.91 0.17 11.92
N LYS A 245 -17.16 0.20 11.46
CA LYS A 245 -17.50 -0.08 10.05
C LYS A 245 -16.92 0.98 9.14
N LEU A 246 -16.11 0.57 8.15
CA LEU A 246 -15.53 1.43 7.11
C LEU A 246 -16.38 1.49 5.84
N GLY A 247 -17.06 0.41 5.50
CA GLY A 247 -17.87 0.21 4.31
C GLY A 247 -18.21 -1.27 4.13
N VAL A 248 -18.30 -1.71 2.88
CA VAL A 248 -18.39 -3.12 2.50
C VAL A 248 -17.31 -3.43 1.44
N TYR A 249 -16.94 -4.69 1.22
CA TYR A 249 -16.22 -5.01 -0.01
C TYR A 249 -17.21 -5.03 -1.19
N ALA A 250 -16.76 -4.57 -2.36
CA ALA A 250 -17.64 -4.30 -3.50
C ALA A 250 -18.21 -5.57 -4.11
N SER A 251 -19.49 -5.58 -4.43
CA SER A 251 -20.17 -6.66 -5.15
C SER A 251 -20.02 -6.56 -6.66
N GLN A 252 -19.70 -5.38 -7.19
CA GLN A 252 -19.56 -5.13 -8.62
C GLN A 252 -18.11 -4.84 -9.00
N ARG A 253 -17.65 -5.46 -10.10
CA ARG A 253 -16.27 -5.34 -10.57
C ARG A 253 -15.85 -3.89 -10.87
N SER A 254 -16.73 -3.10 -11.50
CA SER A 254 -16.45 -1.70 -11.83
C SER A 254 -16.29 -0.80 -10.59
N ILE A 255 -16.92 -1.17 -9.47
CA ILE A 255 -16.77 -0.47 -8.20
C ILE A 255 -15.51 -0.94 -7.49
N ALA A 256 -15.28 -2.27 -7.41
CA ALA A 256 -14.09 -2.85 -6.81
C ALA A 256 -12.79 -2.34 -7.45
N LEU A 257 -12.81 -2.09 -8.75
CA LEU A 257 -11.67 -1.65 -9.56
C LEU A 257 -11.87 -0.19 -10.04
N CYS A 258 -12.23 0.70 -9.13
CA CYS A 258 -12.63 2.07 -9.42
C CYS A 258 -11.56 2.88 -10.17
N GLU A 259 -10.28 2.57 -9.96
CA GLU A 259 -9.13 3.14 -10.65
C GLU A 259 -8.29 2.04 -11.36
N GLY A 260 -8.93 0.95 -11.76
CA GLY A 260 -8.29 -0.18 -12.40
C GLY A 260 -7.79 -1.23 -11.40
N GLY A 261 -6.82 -2.02 -11.76
CA GLY A 261 -6.33 -3.15 -10.98
C GLY A 261 -6.85 -4.50 -11.49
N SER A 262 -6.85 -5.51 -10.63
CA SER A 262 -7.29 -6.87 -10.97
C SER A 262 -8.01 -7.51 -9.79
N SER A 263 -9.12 -8.17 -10.08
CA SER A 263 -9.86 -9.00 -9.13
C SER A 263 -10.67 -10.04 -9.89
N THR A 264 -10.73 -11.26 -9.36
CA THR A 264 -11.49 -12.37 -9.95
C THR A 264 -12.91 -12.50 -9.38
N GLY A 265 -13.20 -11.87 -8.25
CA GLY A 265 -14.51 -11.89 -7.59
C GLY A 265 -14.55 -10.96 -6.38
N PRO A 266 -15.72 -10.76 -5.75
CA PRO A 266 -15.85 -9.89 -4.59
C PRO A 266 -15.02 -10.38 -3.40
N HIS A 267 -14.11 -9.52 -2.94
CA HIS A 267 -13.30 -9.72 -1.74
C HIS A 267 -12.75 -8.37 -1.25
N LEU A 268 -12.22 -8.35 -0.05
CA LEU A 268 -11.42 -7.25 0.45
C LEU A 268 -9.94 -7.60 0.25
N HIS A 269 -9.18 -6.75 -0.43
CA HIS A 269 -7.71 -6.78 -0.42
C HIS A 269 -7.21 -5.98 0.78
N PHE A 270 -6.57 -6.66 1.71
CA PHE A 270 -6.15 -6.11 3.00
C PHE A 270 -4.63 -6.16 3.13
N SER A 271 -3.99 -5.01 3.43
CA SER A 271 -2.53 -4.91 3.49
C SER A 271 -2.07 -4.25 4.79
N LEU A 272 -0.88 -4.64 5.24
CA LEU A 272 -0.22 -4.11 6.43
C LEU A 272 0.96 -3.19 6.05
N LEU A 273 1.06 -2.06 6.75
CA LEU A 273 2.16 -1.10 6.59
C LEU A 273 2.71 -0.67 7.95
N TYR A 274 4.01 -0.28 7.95
CA TYR A 274 4.64 0.43 9.06
C TYR A 274 5.44 1.61 8.53
N ASN A 275 5.21 2.80 9.07
CA ASN A 275 5.84 4.06 8.60
C ASN A 275 5.76 4.22 7.06
N GLY A 276 4.61 3.90 6.46
CA GLY A 276 4.35 3.98 5.03
C GLY A 276 4.90 2.83 4.18
N ARG A 277 5.72 1.94 4.75
CA ARG A 277 6.28 0.77 4.05
C ARG A 277 5.38 -0.44 4.23
N PHE A 278 5.11 -1.15 3.15
CA PHE A 278 4.43 -2.45 3.21
C PHE A 278 5.28 -3.47 3.98
N GLN A 279 4.65 -4.16 4.92
CA GLN A 279 5.30 -5.11 5.83
C GLN A 279 4.86 -6.53 5.53
N SER A 280 5.82 -7.47 5.58
CA SER A 280 5.49 -8.90 5.47
C SER A 280 4.50 -9.31 6.57
N LEU A 281 3.51 -10.11 6.18
CA LEU A 281 2.58 -10.74 7.14
C LEU A 281 3.20 -11.93 7.88
N GLN A 282 4.46 -12.30 7.60
CA GLN A 282 5.13 -13.41 8.27
C GLN A 282 5.18 -13.20 9.78
N GLY A 283 4.56 -14.10 10.52
CA GLY A 283 4.50 -14.07 11.98
C GLY A 283 3.54 -13.03 12.56
N VAL A 284 2.90 -12.20 11.72
CA VAL A 284 1.90 -11.21 12.15
C VAL A 284 0.64 -11.92 12.66
N ARG A 285 0.00 -11.32 13.67
CA ARG A 285 -1.19 -11.86 14.29
C ARG A 285 -2.38 -10.91 14.14
N PHE A 286 -3.49 -11.43 13.61
CA PHE A 286 -4.79 -10.76 13.61
C PHE A 286 -5.74 -11.53 14.51
N GLY A 287 -6.14 -10.93 15.63
CA GLY A 287 -6.86 -11.62 16.68
C GLY A 287 -6.06 -12.85 17.17
N PRO A 288 -6.65 -14.05 17.24
CA PRO A 288 -5.93 -15.24 17.70
C PRO A 288 -5.13 -15.96 16.60
N TYR A 289 -5.09 -15.43 15.37
CA TYR A 289 -4.48 -16.14 14.24
C TYR A 289 -3.14 -15.54 13.83
N GLN A 290 -2.07 -16.33 13.95
CA GLN A 290 -0.74 -15.97 13.44
C GLN A 290 -0.55 -16.48 12.03
N ILE A 291 -0.05 -15.61 11.15
CA ILE A 291 0.13 -15.90 9.72
C ILE A 291 1.50 -16.50 9.48
N GLN A 292 1.54 -17.65 8.81
CA GLN A 292 2.70 -18.18 8.14
C GLN A 292 2.54 -17.91 6.64
N THR A 293 3.36 -17.03 6.10
CA THR A 293 3.35 -16.73 4.66
C THR A 293 3.99 -17.86 3.86
N GLY A 294 3.57 -17.99 2.61
CA GLY A 294 4.13 -18.96 1.69
C GLY A 294 5.48 -18.55 1.08
N ARG A 295 5.87 -19.23 0.03
CA ARG A 295 7.15 -19.03 -0.69
C ARG A 295 7.07 -17.91 -1.74
N TYR A 296 5.87 -17.60 -2.21
CA TYR A 296 5.56 -16.61 -3.25
C TYR A 296 4.13 -16.12 -3.08
N SER A 297 3.78 -15.05 -3.78
CA SER A 297 2.42 -14.49 -3.76
C SER A 297 1.37 -15.54 -4.11
N TYR A 298 0.32 -15.63 -3.28
CA TYR A 298 -0.77 -16.60 -3.41
C TYR A 298 -0.35 -18.09 -3.28
N ASP A 299 0.74 -18.39 -2.57
CA ASP A 299 1.06 -19.77 -2.22
C ASP A 299 0.03 -20.29 -1.21
N ASN A 300 -0.92 -21.07 -1.73
CA ASN A 300 -2.02 -21.66 -0.94
C ASN A 300 -1.73 -23.09 -0.47
N ASP A 301 -0.51 -23.59 -0.72
CA ASP A 301 -0.11 -24.91 -0.26
C ASP A 301 0.04 -24.92 1.27
N CYS A 302 -0.83 -25.64 1.95
CA CYS A 302 -0.86 -25.73 3.41
C CYS A 302 0.46 -26.23 4.04
N ARG A 303 1.36 -26.81 3.26
CA ARG A 303 2.71 -27.18 3.72
C ARG A 303 3.58 -25.96 3.98
N TYR A 304 3.35 -24.84 3.29
CA TYR A 304 4.18 -23.65 3.31
C TYR A 304 3.45 -22.40 3.79
N SER A 305 2.13 -22.34 3.60
CA SER A 305 1.31 -21.19 3.96
C SER A 305 0.08 -21.63 4.76
N TRP A 306 -0.10 -21.06 5.95
CA TRP A 306 -1.20 -21.40 6.85
C TRP A 306 -1.41 -20.34 7.91
N LEU A 307 -2.48 -20.49 8.69
CA LEU A 307 -2.70 -19.75 9.94
C LEU A 307 -2.52 -20.68 11.12
N THR A 308 -1.93 -20.18 12.20
CA THR A 308 -1.88 -20.87 13.49
C THR A 308 -2.89 -20.23 14.44
N ASP A 309 -3.90 -20.96 14.88
CA ASP A 309 -4.76 -20.55 15.98
C ASP A 309 -3.96 -20.64 17.29
N THR A 310 -3.58 -19.50 17.84
CA THR A 310 -2.72 -19.42 19.03
C THR A 310 -3.41 -19.87 20.31
N ARG A 311 -4.74 -19.99 20.32
CA ARG A 311 -5.53 -20.49 21.48
C ARG A 311 -5.29 -21.99 21.74
N ASN A 312 -5.02 -22.75 20.71
CA ASN A 312 -4.88 -24.21 20.78
C ASN A 312 -3.75 -24.78 19.92
N GLN A 313 -2.93 -23.92 19.29
CA GLN A 313 -1.82 -24.27 18.39
C GLN A 313 -2.26 -25.04 17.14
N ARG A 314 -3.53 -24.92 16.76
CA ARG A 314 -4.07 -25.60 15.58
C ARG A 314 -3.62 -24.90 14.31
N LYS A 315 -3.10 -25.68 13.37
CA LYS A 315 -2.85 -25.26 12.00
C LYS A 315 -4.15 -25.23 11.20
N ILE A 316 -4.40 -24.11 10.52
CA ILE A 316 -5.56 -23.88 9.66
C ILE A 316 -5.05 -23.56 8.25
N CYS A 317 -5.43 -24.36 7.28
CA CYS A 317 -5.09 -24.10 5.87
C CYS A 317 -5.88 -22.90 5.36
N LEU A 318 -5.32 -22.21 4.38
CA LEU A 318 -6.02 -21.13 3.69
C LEU A 318 -7.31 -21.65 3.03
N PHE A 319 -8.23 -20.74 2.71
CA PHE A 319 -9.59 -21.05 2.27
C PHE A 319 -10.45 -21.82 3.30
N GLN A 320 -10.05 -21.87 4.56
CA GLN A 320 -10.90 -22.30 5.67
C GLN A 320 -11.42 -21.06 6.43
N GLN A 321 -12.59 -21.21 7.03
CA GLN A 321 -13.16 -20.13 7.86
C GLN A 321 -12.34 -19.90 9.11
N VAL A 322 -12.11 -18.62 9.42
CA VAL A 322 -11.53 -18.14 10.69
C VAL A 322 -12.45 -17.12 11.33
N ASP A 323 -12.63 -17.23 12.63
CA ASP A 323 -13.46 -16.32 13.42
C ASP A 323 -12.71 -15.01 13.75
N ASN A 324 -13.47 -13.95 13.95
CA ASN A 324 -12.99 -12.71 14.55
C ASN A 324 -13.69 -12.57 15.90
N PRO A 325 -13.13 -13.13 16.99
CA PRO A 325 -13.79 -13.16 18.28
C PRO A 325 -13.96 -11.75 18.85
N ALA A 326 -15.03 -11.52 19.59
CA ALA A 326 -15.18 -10.32 20.40
C ALA A 326 -14.05 -10.29 21.46
N GLN A 327 -13.42 -9.13 21.58
CA GLN A 327 -12.34 -8.89 22.54
C GLN A 327 -12.85 -8.06 23.70
#